data_565849205d368c95e49399036d49b3d0
#
_entry.id   565849205d368c95e49399036d49b3d0
#
_cell.length_a   1.000
_cell.length_b   1.000
_cell.length_c   1.000
_cell.angle_alpha   90.00
_cell.angle_beta   90.00
_cell.angle_gamma   90.00
#
_symmetry.space_group_name_H-M   'P 1'
#
loop_
_entity.id
_entity.type
_entity.pdbx_description
1 polymer ?
#
loop_
_entity_poly.entity_id
_entity_poly.type
_entity_poly.pdbx_seq_one_letter_code
_entity_poly.pdbx_strand_id
1 'polypeptide(L)'
;VKSTPLFVSRFSFWQQWLVHWLVLWTLICAVEGTLGPWQRAWHIFLDYPEALSLALGLLLVEASYHFVFRRVRLALFLGGALAAAVSVGLLVLALTSWRDGSLGHFPGGVVIRFLVYLVGYALVRDGFYRRSRQAEARVQQSEMELAALRAQLNPHFFFNTLNTLYGTALEESAARTAECIERLAGLLRYTLREAQHEVVAVAEEIAFLEAYLALQRLRLPTRPQLEVRTHVHYDGQPATIGPLLLLPFLENAFTYGISLDQPCFLHLALTIEQGVLTLDVENRILPSRNWRAGAGTGLRHVRQRIALLYPHRHTLRIQETGDTFAVHLRIELPTVALSRSLDEPEGSEHLPYQA
;
A
#
# COMPACT_ATOMS: atom_id res chain seq x y z
N VAL A 1 -7.51 8.24 2.94
CA VAL A 1 -6.40 8.37 1.97
C VAL A 1 -6.99 8.27 0.59
N LYS A 2 -7.02 9.40 -0.16
CA LYS A 2 -7.48 9.42 -1.56
C LYS A 2 -6.37 8.80 -2.41
N SER A 3 -6.47 7.50 -2.69
CA SER A 3 -5.64 6.85 -3.70
C SER A 3 -6.04 7.41 -5.08
N THR A 4 -5.26 8.34 -5.57
CA THR A 4 -5.33 8.79 -6.95
C THR A 4 -4.76 7.70 -7.87
N PRO A 5 -5.41 7.35 -8.99
CA PRO A 5 -4.91 6.32 -9.90
C PRO A 5 -3.53 6.71 -10.42
N LEU A 6 -2.55 5.83 -10.22
CA LEU A 6 -1.11 6.07 -10.22
C LEU A 6 -0.51 6.59 -11.54
N PHE A 7 -1.23 6.64 -12.64
CA PHE A 7 -0.65 7.07 -13.93
C PHE A 7 -1.35 8.26 -14.61
N VAL A 8 -2.66 8.43 -14.45
CA VAL A 8 -3.42 9.45 -15.19
C VAL A 8 -3.59 10.74 -14.39
N SER A 9 -3.46 10.71 -13.06
CA SER A 9 -3.67 11.88 -12.20
C SER A 9 -2.41 12.72 -11.96
N ARG A 10 -1.21 12.24 -12.32
CA ARG A 10 0.05 12.99 -12.15
C ARG A 10 0.35 13.97 -13.25
N PHE A 11 -0.31 13.84 -14.42
CA PHE A 11 -0.11 14.76 -15.51
C PHE A 11 -1.17 15.86 -15.47
N SER A 12 -0.74 17.13 -15.53
CA SER A 12 -1.65 18.25 -15.75
C SER A 12 -2.34 18.10 -17.11
N PHE A 13 -3.51 18.73 -17.28
CA PHE A 13 -4.24 18.76 -18.56
C PHE A 13 -3.31 19.06 -19.75
N TRP A 14 -2.40 20.01 -19.61
CA TRP A 14 -1.45 20.42 -20.66
C TRP A 14 -0.41 19.34 -20.98
N GLN A 15 0.05 18.58 -19.98
CA GLN A 15 0.99 17.48 -20.20
C GLN A 15 0.32 16.31 -20.92
N GLN A 16 -0.92 15.99 -20.58
CA GLN A 16 -1.70 14.96 -21.28
C GLN A 16 -1.95 15.36 -22.74
N TRP A 17 -2.33 16.61 -22.97
CA TRP A 17 -2.53 17.16 -24.32
C TRP A 17 -1.23 17.09 -25.13
N LEU A 18 -0.10 17.49 -24.56
CA LEU A 18 1.21 17.46 -25.23
C LEU A 18 1.62 16.03 -25.64
N VAL A 19 1.42 15.06 -24.79
CA VAL A 19 1.71 13.64 -25.08
C VAL A 19 0.83 13.14 -26.23
N HIS A 20 -0.47 13.44 -26.22
CA HIS A 20 -1.37 13.04 -27.28
C HIS A 20 -1.04 13.72 -28.60
N TRP A 21 -0.68 14.99 -28.55
CA TRP A 21 -0.24 15.73 -29.72
C TRP A 21 1.04 15.14 -30.32
N LEU A 22 2.04 14.80 -29.50
CA LEU A 22 3.27 14.16 -29.96
C LEU A 22 3.02 12.77 -30.57
N VAL A 23 2.16 11.97 -29.95
CA VAL A 23 1.79 10.65 -30.49
C VAL A 23 1.08 10.79 -31.85
N LEU A 24 0.13 11.71 -31.98
CA LEU A 24 -0.55 11.94 -33.25
C LEU A 24 0.40 12.49 -34.32
N TRP A 25 1.28 13.41 -33.93
CA TRP A 25 2.29 13.95 -34.83
C TRP A 25 3.23 12.88 -35.37
N THR A 26 3.73 12.00 -34.50
CA THR A 26 4.59 10.88 -34.91
C THR A 26 3.84 9.91 -35.81
N LEU A 27 2.56 9.68 -35.56
CA LEU A 27 1.72 8.79 -36.37
C LEU A 27 1.45 9.40 -37.80
N ILE A 28 1.19 10.70 -37.90
CA ILE A 28 1.05 11.41 -39.14
C ILE A 28 2.35 11.35 -39.96
N CYS A 29 3.49 11.65 -39.33
CA CYS A 29 4.82 11.56 -39.95
C CYS A 29 5.14 10.14 -40.43
N ALA A 30 4.76 9.11 -39.69
CA ALA A 30 4.97 7.72 -40.06
C ALA A 30 4.10 7.28 -41.27
N VAL A 31 2.85 7.73 -41.32
CA VAL A 31 1.92 7.39 -42.41
C VAL A 31 2.29 8.11 -43.72
N GLU A 32 2.81 9.33 -43.65
CA GLU A 32 3.21 10.10 -44.82
C GLU A 32 4.62 9.78 -45.34
N GLY A 33 5.35 8.84 -44.65
CA GLY A 33 6.73 8.46 -45.02
C GLY A 33 7.74 9.60 -44.89
N THR A 34 7.38 10.68 -44.18
CA THR A 34 8.15 11.92 -44.05
C THR A 34 9.04 11.93 -42.82
N LEU A 35 9.58 10.80 -42.40
CA LEU A 35 10.66 10.73 -41.42
C LEU A 35 11.95 11.32 -42.00
N GLY A 36 11.88 12.56 -42.43
CA GLY A 36 12.98 13.37 -42.92
C GLY A 36 13.42 14.41 -41.90
N PRO A 37 14.53 15.11 -42.10
CA PRO A 37 15.07 16.06 -41.13
C PRO A 37 14.02 17.09 -40.71
N TRP A 38 14.07 17.44 -39.42
CA TRP A 38 13.11 18.32 -38.69
C TRP A 38 12.69 19.62 -39.42
N GLN A 39 13.48 20.10 -40.35
CA GLN A 39 13.20 21.26 -41.15
C GLN A 39 11.97 21.06 -42.07
N ARG A 40 11.74 19.86 -42.60
CA ARG A 40 10.52 19.56 -43.38
C ARG A 40 9.28 19.43 -42.51
N ALA A 41 9.42 18.96 -41.27
CA ALA A 41 8.31 18.84 -40.35
C ALA A 41 7.69 20.22 -40.00
N TRP A 42 8.47 21.27 -39.91
CA TRP A 42 7.98 22.63 -39.69
C TRP A 42 7.26 23.20 -40.89
N HIS A 43 7.70 22.93 -42.12
CA HIS A 43 7.00 23.35 -43.33
C HIS A 43 5.63 22.65 -43.45
N ILE A 44 5.54 21.35 -43.12
CA ILE A 44 4.25 20.65 -43.06
C ILE A 44 3.30 21.31 -42.07
N PHE A 45 3.79 21.73 -40.90
CA PHE A 45 2.98 22.38 -39.88
C PHE A 45 2.48 23.78 -40.29
N LEU A 46 3.31 24.56 -41.00
CA LEU A 46 2.97 25.93 -41.42
C LEU A 46 2.21 25.97 -42.74
N ASP A 47 2.48 25.06 -43.68
CA ASP A 47 1.89 25.04 -44.99
C ASP A 47 0.57 24.26 -45.07
N TYR A 48 0.31 23.38 -44.09
CA TYR A 48 -0.92 22.59 -44.06
C TYR A 48 -1.86 23.06 -42.93
N PRO A 49 -2.92 23.80 -43.22
CA PRO A 49 -3.95 24.17 -42.25
C PRO A 49 -4.62 22.96 -41.60
N GLU A 50 -4.47 21.78 -42.20
CA GLU A 50 -4.91 20.48 -41.65
C GLU A 50 -4.22 20.12 -40.35
N ALA A 51 -2.91 20.38 -40.17
CA ALA A 51 -2.18 20.09 -38.96
C ALA A 51 -2.65 20.99 -37.80
N LEU A 52 -2.94 22.26 -38.06
CA LEU A 52 -3.49 23.19 -37.08
C LEU A 52 -4.90 22.78 -36.66
N SER A 53 -5.74 22.36 -37.62
CA SER A 53 -7.09 21.89 -37.36
C SER A 53 -7.13 20.61 -36.54
N LEU A 54 -6.18 19.69 -36.77
CA LEU A 54 -6.02 18.47 -35.97
C LEU A 54 -5.58 18.79 -34.53
N ALA A 55 -4.65 19.72 -34.34
CA ALA A 55 -4.21 20.15 -33.01
C ALA A 55 -5.35 20.81 -32.20
N LEU A 56 -6.13 21.71 -32.87
CA LEU A 56 -7.31 22.32 -32.27
C LEU A 56 -8.41 21.29 -31.99
N GLY A 57 -8.62 20.34 -32.88
CA GLY A 57 -9.55 19.22 -32.67
C GLY A 57 -9.21 18.37 -31.49
N LEU A 58 -7.93 18.00 -31.31
CA LEU A 58 -7.44 17.26 -30.15
C LEU A 58 -7.65 18.03 -28.84
N LEU A 59 -7.43 19.34 -28.86
CA LEU A 59 -7.64 20.17 -27.66
C LEU A 59 -9.12 20.23 -27.31
N LEU A 60 -10.01 20.32 -28.28
CA LEU A 60 -11.46 20.26 -28.06
C LEU A 60 -11.91 18.88 -27.55
N VAL A 61 -11.33 17.81 -28.06
CA VAL A 61 -11.60 16.43 -27.58
C VAL A 61 -11.18 16.26 -26.15
N GLU A 62 -9.96 16.67 -25.80
CA GLU A 62 -9.44 16.55 -24.43
C GLU A 62 -10.26 17.41 -23.46
N ALA A 63 -10.61 18.64 -23.86
CA ALA A 63 -11.48 19.51 -23.08
C ALA A 63 -12.89 18.91 -22.91
N SER A 64 -13.49 18.42 -23.99
CA SER A 64 -14.82 17.80 -23.92
C SER A 64 -14.82 16.52 -23.10
N TYR A 65 -13.77 15.70 -23.17
CA TYR A 65 -13.63 14.53 -22.33
C TYR A 65 -13.52 14.92 -20.85
N HIS A 66 -12.73 15.93 -20.51
CA HIS A 66 -12.50 16.33 -19.14
C HIS A 66 -13.72 17.00 -18.49
N PHE A 67 -14.42 17.86 -19.25
CA PHE A 67 -15.53 18.67 -18.74
C PHE A 67 -16.92 18.06 -18.99
N VAL A 68 -17.10 17.31 -20.08
CA VAL A 68 -18.41 16.86 -20.54
C VAL A 68 -18.59 15.34 -20.39
N PHE A 69 -17.63 14.53 -20.83
CA PHE A 69 -17.76 13.07 -20.86
C PHE A 69 -17.97 12.45 -19.47
N ARG A 70 -17.37 13.00 -18.44
CA ARG A 70 -17.58 12.55 -17.04
C ARG A 70 -19.02 12.73 -16.54
N ARG A 71 -19.82 13.58 -17.19
CA ARG A 71 -21.17 13.97 -16.76
C ARG A 71 -22.28 13.53 -17.71
N VAL A 72 -21.94 13.09 -18.93
CA VAL A 72 -22.88 12.90 -20.03
C VAL A 72 -22.82 11.46 -20.55
N ARG A 73 -23.96 10.94 -21.02
CA ARG A 73 -24.04 9.59 -21.62
C ARG A 73 -23.21 9.53 -22.92
N LEU A 74 -22.60 8.36 -23.19
CA LEU A 74 -21.74 8.09 -24.35
C LEU A 74 -22.35 8.60 -25.70
N ALA A 75 -23.66 8.46 -25.86
CA ALA A 75 -24.35 8.91 -27.06
C ALA A 75 -24.26 10.43 -27.30
N LEU A 76 -24.38 11.25 -26.24
CA LEU A 76 -24.24 12.70 -26.32
C LEU A 76 -22.78 13.11 -26.57
N PHE A 77 -21.82 12.37 -26.01
CA PHE A 77 -20.40 12.59 -26.33
C PHE A 77 -20.11 12.31 -27.79
N LEU A 78 -20.58 11.18 -28.33
CA LEU A 78 -20.39 10.83 -29.75
C LEU A 78 -21.07 11.85 -30.68
N GLY A 79 -22.26 12.36 -30.33
CA GLY A 79 -22.93 13.42 -31.06
C GLY A 79 -22.14 14.73 -31.06
N GLY A 80 -21.62 15.16 -29.90
CA GLY A 80 -20.75 16.33 -29.77
C GLY A 80 -19.43 16.19 -30.55
N ALA A 81 -18.86 15.00 -30.53
CA ALA A 81 -17.67 14.64 -31.28
C ALA A 81 -17.87 14.73 -32.80
N LEU A 82 -19.00 14.21 -33.26
CA LEU A 82 -19.39 14.32 -34.70
C LEU A 82 -19.58 15.79 -35.09
N ALA A 83 -20.29 16.57 -34.28
CA ALA A 83 -20.47 18.00 -34.52
C ALA A 83 -19.14 18.76 -34.57
N ALA A 84 -18.21 18.47 -33.63
CA ALA A 84 -16.88 19.06 -33.64
C ALA A 84 -16.06 18.67 -34.87
N ALA A 85 -16.12 17.41 -35.31
CA ALA A 85 -15.43 16.93 -36.51
C ALA A 85 -15.96 17.61 -37.78
N VAL A 86 -17.27 17.77 -37.90
CA VAL A 86 -17.91 18.49 -39.05
C VAL A 86 -17.52 19.96 -39.02
N SER A 87 -17.52 20.61 -37.84
CA SER A 87 -17.11 22.02 -37.71
C SER A 87 -15.66 22.25 -38.12
N VAL A 88 -14.76 21.32 -37.75
CA VAL A 88 -13.34 21.34 -38.15
C VAL A 88 -13.23 21.18 -39.68
N GLY A 89 -13.98 20.25 -40.27
CA GLY A 89 -14.02 20.07 -41.74
C GLY A 89 -14.49 21.32 -42.48
N LEU A 90 -15.52 21.99 -41.98
CA LEU A 90 -16.03 23.24 -42.55
C LEU A 90 -15.01 24.38 -42.43
N LEU A 91 -14.30 24.47 -41.31
CA LEU A 91 -13.23 25.45 -41.08
C LEU A 91 -12.09 25.26 -42.08
N VAL A 92 -11.64 24.02 -42.27
CA VAL A 92 -10.59 23.68 -43.24
C VAL A 92 -11.03 24.05 -44.65
N LEU A 93 -12.28 23.73 -45.03
CA LEU A 93 -12.85 24.10 -46.34
C LEU A 93 -12.86 25.62 -46.54
N ALA A 94 -13.27 26.38 -45.51
CA ALA A 94 -13.29 27.84 -45.57
C ALA A 94 -11.88 28.43 -45.73
N LEU A 95 -10.92 27.94 -45.00
CA LEU A 95 -9.52 28.41 -45.06
C LEU A 95 -8.86 28.09 -46.41
N THR A 96 -9.08 26.89 -46.95
CA THR A 96 -8.53 26.51 -48.26
C THR A 96 -9.19 27.28 -49.37
N SER A 97 -10.52 27.47 -49.35
CA SER A 97 -11.23 28.27 -50.31
C SER A 97 -10.81 29.74 -50.31
N TRP A 98 -10.54 30.31 -49.13
CA TRP A 98 -10.05 31.68 -49.01
C TRP A 98 -8.63 31.84 -49.57
N ARG A 99 -7.76 30.84 -49.33
CA ARG A 99 -6.37 30.87 -49.83
C ARG A 99 -6.27 30.70 -51.32
N ASP A 100 -7.02 29.74 -51.88
CA ASP A 100 -6.87 29.31 -53.29
C ASP A 100 -7.85 30.01 -54.22
N GLY A 101 -8.75 30.86 -53.71
CA GLY A 101 -9.76 31.61 -54.49
C GLY A 101 -10.80 30.76 -55.22
N SER A 102 -10.87 29.46 -54.90
CA SER A 102 -11.79 28.50 -55.50
C SER A 102 -12.52 27.71 -54.40
N LEU A 103 -13.77 27.31 -54.66
CA LEU A 103 -14.50 26.38 -53.81
C LEU A 103 -13.77 25.02 -53.84
N GLY A 104 -12.95 24.77 -52.84
CA GLY A 104 -12.25 23.50 -52.65
C GLY A 104 -13.20 22.34 -52.41
N HIS A 105 -12.72 21.12 -52.61
CA HIS A 105 -13.49 19.92 -52.25
C HIS A 105 -13.54 19.76 -50.74
N PHE A 106 -14.71 19.37 -50.23
CA PHE A 106 -14.86 19.09 -48.80
C PHE A 106 -13.85 18.01 -48.33
N PRO A 107 -13.02 18.26 -47.30
CA PRO A 107 -11.94 17.35 -46.90
C PRO A 107 -12.49 16.16 -46.08
N GLY A 108 -13.37 15.36 -46.70
CA GLY A 108 -14.02 14.21 -46.04
C GLY A 108 -13.04 13.21 -45.45
N GLY A 109 -11.89 13.03 -46.08
CA GLY A 109 -10.83 12.15 -45.54
C GLY A 109 -10.24 12.63 -44.21
N VAL A 110 -10.15 13.96 -44.01
CA VAL A 110 -9.69 14.53 -42.73
C VAL A 110 -10.71 14.28 -41.61
N VAL A 111 -12.01 14.53 -41.95
CA VAL A 111 -13.12 14.31 -41.00
C VAL A 111 -13.20 12.85 -40.56
N ILE A 112 -13.10 11.91 -41.51
CA ILE A 112 -13.14 10.48 -41.22
C ILE A 112 -11.96 10.07 -40.32
N ARG A 113 -10.74 10.48 -40.66
CA ARG A 113 -9.54 10.17 -39.83
C ARG A 113 -9.67 10.72 -38.43
N PHE A 114 -10.17 11.94 -38.29
CA PHE A 114 -10.41 12.58 -37.02
C PHE A 114 -11.46 11.83 -36.16
N LEU A 115 -12.57 11.42 -36.78
CA LEU A 115 -13.61 10.62 -36.10
C LEU A 115 -13.09 9.27 -35.65
N VAL A 116 -12.36 8.57 -36.50
CA VAL A 116 -11.76 7.26 -36.14
C VAL A 116 -10.81 7.42 -34.95
N TYR A 117 -9.95 8.44 -34.98
CA TYR A 117 -9.05 8.73 -33.85
C TYR A 117 -9.82 9.04 -32.56
N LEU A 118 -10.83 9.91 -32.66
CA LEU A 118 -11.63 10.36 -31.52
C LEU A 118 -12.41 9.21 -30.87
N VAL A 119 -13.05 8.38 -31.68
CA VAL A 119 -13.78 7.20 -31.18
C VAL A 119 -12.81 6.19 -30.60
N GLY A 120 -11.71 5.90 -31.28
CA GLY A 120 -10.68 4.99 -30.79
C GLY A 120 -10.09 5.46 -29.46
N TYR A 121 -9.74 6.75 -29.36
CA TYR A 121 -9.25 7.36 -28.12
C TYR A 121 -10.28 7.26 -26.98
N ALA A 122 -11.54 7.61 -27.25
CA ALA A 122 -12.60 7.55 -26.23
C ALA A 122 -12.80 6.13 -25.71
N LEU A 123 -12.79 5.12 -26.58
CA LEU A 123 -12.96 3.70 -26.20
C LEU A 123 -11.78 3.19 -25.36
N VAL A 124 -10.55 3.49 -25.79
CA VAL A 124 -9.35 3.08 -25.05
C VAL A 124 -9.32 3.70 -23.65
N ARG A 125 -9.60 5.00 -23.60
CA ARG A 125 -9.60 5.75 -22.33
C ARG A 125 -10.74 5.32 -21.39
N ASP A 126 -11.95 5.10 -21.91
CA ASP A 126 -13.08 4.59 -21.13
C ASP A 126 -12.77 3.18 -20.59
N GLY A 127 -12.19 2.31 -21.43
CA GLY A 127 -11.73 0.98 -21.01
C GLY A 127 -10.69 1.04 -19.90
N PHE A 128 -9.72 1.95 -20.00
CA PHE A 128 -8.70 2.12 -18.96
C PHE A 128 -9.30 2.66 -17.65
N TYR A 129 -10.21 3.63 -17.74
CA TYR A 129 -10.88 4.22 -16.60
C TYR A 129 -11.80 3.22 -15.88
N ARG A 130 -12.53 2.39 -16.65
CA ARG A 130 -13.35 1.30 -16.08
C ARG A 130 -12.49 0.27 -15.36
N ARG A 131 -11.35 -0.14 -15.94
CA ARG A 131 -10.41 -1.08 -15.32
C ARG A 131 -9.83 -0.53 -14.01
N SER A 132 -9.44 0.75 -14.01
CA SER A 132 -8.93 1.40 -12.80
C SER A 132 -10.00 1.45 -11.69
N ARG A 133 -11.23 1.87 -12.01
CA ARG A 133 -12.34 1.87 -11.05
C ARG A 133 -12.69 0.46 -10.53
N GLN A 134 -12.65 -0.54 -11.39
CA GLN A 134 -12.89 -1.92 -10.98
C GLN A 134 -11.79 -2.43 -10.04
N ALA A 135 -10.52 -2.06 -10.30
CA ALA A 135 -9.42 -2.39 -9.41
C ALA A 135 -9.57 -1.72 -8.05
N GLU A 136 -9.90 -0.43 -8.01
CA GLU A 136 -10.18 0.30 -6.76
C GLU A 136 -11.37 -0.29 -5.99
N ALA A 137 -12.46 -0.61 -6.69
CA ALA A 137 -13.63 -1.24 -6.09
C ALA A 137 -13.32 -2.62 -5.49
N ARG A 138 -12.47 -3.42 -6.16
CA ARG A 138 -12.03 -4.74 -5.64
C ARG A 138 -11.18 -4.57 -4.38
N VAL A 139 -10.27 -3.59 -4.35
CA VAL A 139 -9.47 -3.30 -3.14
C VAL A 139 -10.38 -2.90 -1.99
N GLN A 140 -11.32 -1.96 -2.22
CA GLN A 140 -12.29 -1.55 -1.20
C GLN A 140 -13.18 -2.70 -0.71
N GLN A 141 -13.64 -3.54 -1.64
CA GLN A 141 -14.42 -4.74 -1.27
C GLN A 141 -13.60 -5.68 -0.39
N SER A 142 -12.35 -5.96 -0.77
CA SER A 142 -11.45 -6.81 0.01
C SER A 142 -11.16 -6.22 1.40
N GLU A 143 -10.98 -4.90 1.50
CA GLU A 143 -10.83 -4.21 2.79
C GLU A 143 -12.10 -4.32 3.66
N MET A 144 -13.28 -4.16 3.06
CA MET A 144 -14.57 -4.33 3.76
C MET A 144 -14.79 -5.78 4.22
N GLU A 145 -14.45 -6.77 3.39
CA GLU A 145 -14.53 -8.19 3.75
C GLU A 145 -13.59 -8.52 4.91
N LEU A 146 -12.35 -8.02 4.87
CA LEU A 146 -11.41 -8.17 5.97
C LEU A 146 -11.88 -7.48 7.25
N ALA A 147 -12.46 -6.28 7.14
CA ALA A 147 -13.04 -5.57 8.27
C ALA A 147 -14.25 -6.33 8.86
N ALA A 148 -15.12 -6.89 8.01
CA ALA A 148 -16.26 -7.70 8.43
C ALA A 148 -15.81 -9.01 9.11
N LEU A 149 -14.80 -9.70 8.59
CA LEU A 149 -14.22 -10.89 9.22
C LEU A 149 -13.60 -10.56 10.59
N ARG A 150 -12.90 -9.44 10.70
CA ARG A 150 -12.35 -8.97 12.00
C ARG A 150 -13.45 -8.60 12.98
N ALA A 151 -14.55 -8.00 12.52
CA ALA A 151 -15.70 -7.66 13.36
C ALA A 151 -16.45 -8.92 13.88
N GLN A 152 -16.37 -10.04 13.17
CA GLN A 152 -16.93 -11.33 13.65
C GLN A 152 -16.17 -11.87 14.86
N LEU A 153 -14.88 -11.51 15.02
CA LEU A 153 -14.16 -11.70 16.28
C LEU A 153 -14.64 -10.63 17.24
N ASN A 154 -15.74 -10.86 17.96
CA ASN A 154 -16.27 -9.91 18.92
C ASN A 154 -15.23 -9.69 20.06
N PRO A 155 -14.41 -8.60 20.05
CA PRO A 155 -13.36 -8.41 21.04
C PRO A 155 -13.94 -8.34 22.45
N HIS A 156 -15.10 -7.76 22.58
CA HIS A 156 -15.80 -7.62 23.86
C HIS A 156 -16.17 -8.99 24.47
N PHE A 157 -16.61 -9.95 23.64
CA PHE A 157 -16.87 -11.30 24.12
C PHE A 157 -15.62 -11.97 24.66
N PHE A 158 -14.49 -11.87 23.93
CA PHE A 158 -13.22 -12.44 24.38
C PHE A 158 -12.76 -11.80 25.69
N PHE A 159 -12.80 -10.47 25.81
CA PHE A 159 -12.38 -9.79 27.05
C PHE A 159 -13.30 -10.12 28.21
N ASN A 160 -14.61 -10.19 28.01
CA ASN A 160 -15.52 -10.59 29.08
C ASN A 160 -15.27 -12.02 29.54
N THR A 161 -15.03 -12.95 28.60
CA THR A 161 -14.72 -14.33 28.93
C THR A 161 -13.38 -14.44 29.68
N LEU A 162 -12.34 -13.73 29.23
CA LEU A 162 -11.05 -13.70 29.95
C LEU A 162 -11.17 -13.09 31.33
N ASN A 163 -11.95 -12.02 31.49
CA ASN A 163 -12.21 -11.41 32.81
C ASN A 163 -12.96 -12.36 33.76
N THR A 164 -13.92 -13.11 33.26
CA THR A 164 -14.63 -14.14 34.04
C THR A 164 -13.64 -15.24 34.50
N LEU A 165 -12.82 -15.76 33.57
CA LEU A 165 -11.82 -16.78 33.88
C LEU A 165 -10.78 -16.24 34.88
N TYR A 166 -10.37 -14.98 34.75
CA TYR A 166 -9.47 -14.32 35.69
C TYR A 166 -10.06 -14.26 37.09
N GLY A 167 -11.32 -13.81 37.22
CA GLY A 167 -12.06 -13.77 38.48
C GLY A 167 -12.16 -15.14 39.15
N THR A 168 -12.56 -16.17 38.38
CA THR A 168 -12.62 -17.56 38.87
C THR A 168 -11.27 -18.05 39.33
N ALA A 169 -10.18 -17.77 38.60
CA ALA A 169 -8.84 -18.18 39.00
C ALA A 169 -8.38 -17.51 40.32
N LEU A 170 -8.80 -16.26 40.56
CA LEU A 170 -8.53 -15.58 41.85
C LEU A 170 -9.36 -16.19 42.99
N GLU A 171 -10.63 -16.50 42.77
CA GLU A 171 -11.50 -17.16 43.76
C GLU A 171 -10.94 -18.53 44.19
N GLU A 172 -10.40 -19.28 43.22
CA GLU A 172 -9.74 -20.58 43.44
C GLU A 172 -8.31 -20.45 44.00
N SER A 173 -7.84 -19.23 44.28
CA SER A 173 -6.44 -18.96 44.71
C SER A 173 -5.38 -19.47 43.73
N ALA A 174 -5.74 -19.59 42.45
CA ALA A 174 -4.87 -20.06 41.36
C ALA A 174 -4.08 -18.89 40.76
N ALA A 175 -3.18 -18.28 41.55
CA ALA A 175 -2.44 -17.05 41.17
C ALA A 175 -1.70 -17.17 39.84
N ARG A 176 -1.08 -18.33 39.56
CA ARG A 176 -0.38 -18.58 38.29
C ARG A 176 -1.33 -18.61 37.08
N THR A 177 -2.54 -19.15 37.25
CA THR A 177 -3.57 -19.16 36.18
C THR A 177 -4.09 -17.76 35.94
N ALA A 178 -4.34 -16.99 37.01
CA ALA A 178 -4.76 -15.60 36.90
C ALA A 178 -3.71 -14.77 36.16
N GLU A 179 -2.42 -14.90 36.48
CA GLU A 179 -1.34 -14.22 35.76
C GLU A 179 -1.29 -14.59 34.28
N CYS A 180 -1.46 -15.86 33.93
CA CYS A 180 -1.52 -16.31 32.53
C CYS A 180 -2.66 -15.63 31.77
N ILE A 181 -3.85 -15.55 32.38
CA ILE A 181 -5.05 -14.97 31.75
C ILE A 181 -4.85 -13.46 31.55
N GLU A 182 -4.32 -12.76 32.55
CA GLU A 182 -4.04 -11.33 32.48
C GLU A 182 -3.07 -11.01 31.32
N ARG A 183 -1.95 -11.75 31.23
CA ARG A 183 -0.97 -11.60 30.14
C ARG A 183 -1.58 -11.89 28.77
N LEU A 184 -2.39 -12.96 28.66
CA LEU A 184 -3.09 -13.30 27.43
C LEU A 184 -4.06 -12.18 27.01
N ALA A 185 -4.82 -11.61 27.96
CA ALA A 185 -5.73 -10.50 27.70
C ALA A 185 -4.97 -9.25 27.20
N GLY A 186 -3.81 -8.96 27.78
CA GLY A 186 -2.92 -7.88 27.34
C GLY A 186 -2.44 -8.07 25.90
N LEU A 187 -1.96 -9.28 25.57
CA LEU A 187 -1.50 -9.63 24.22
C LEU A 187 -2.63 -9.52 23.19
N LEU A 188 -3.81 -10.02 23.53
CA LEU A 188 -4.97 -9.95 22.65
C LEU A 188 -5.41 -8.49 22.40
N ARG A 189 -5.39 -7.67 23.45
CA ARG A 189 -5.73 -6.24 23.35
C ARG A 189 -4.78 -5.50 22.41
N TYR A 190 -3.48 -5.71 22.58
CA TYR A 190 -2.46 -5.14 21.71
C TYR A 190 -2.67 -5.59 20.25
N THR A 191 -2.84 -6.89 20.01
CA THR A 191 -3.01 -7.45 18.66
C THR A 191 -4.25 -6.89 17.96
N LEU A 192 -5.36 -6.72 18.68
CA LEU A 192 -6.61 -6.21 18.09
C LEU A 192 -6.58 -4.69 17.84
N ARG A 193 -5.87 -3.94 18.68
CA ARG A 193 -5.81 -2.48 18.61
C ARG A 193 -4.67 -2.00 17.70
N GLU A 194 -3.47 -2.45 17.96
CA GLU A 194 -2.27 -1.89 17.33
C GLU A 194 -1.98 -2.47 15.93
N ALA A 195 -2.47 -3.67 15.62
CA ALA A 195 -2.36 -4.23 14.26
C ALA A 195 -3.06 -3.39 13.16
N GLN A 196 -3.88 -2.41 13.55
CA GLN A 196 -4.57 -1.50 12.63
C GLN A 196 -3.75 -0.24 12.30
N HIS A 197 -2.72 0.06 13.08
CA HIS A 197 -1.85 1.21 12.87
C HIS A 197 -0.74 0.90 11.88
N GLU A 198 -0.28 1.91 11.15
CA GLU A 198 0.89 1.76 10.25
C GLU A 198 2.18 1.61 11.06
N VAL A 199 2.28 2.35 12.15
CA VAL A 199 3.42 2.35 13.08
C VAL A 199 2.93 2.52 14.51
N VAL A 200 3.70 2.00 15.47
CA VAL A 200 3.48 2.11 16.93
C VAL A 200 4.76 2.58 17.62
N ALA A 201 4.65 3.01 18.86
CA ALA A 201 5.83 3.33 19.66
C ALA A 201 6.66 2.05 19.93
N VAL A 202 7.98 2.15 19.84
CA VAL A 202 8.89 1.03 20.15
C VAL A 202 8.65 0.50 21.55
N ALA A 203 8.39 1.37 22.54
CA ALA A 203 8.10 0.96 23.90
C ALA A 203 6.88 0.03 24.00
N GLU A 204 5.84 0.26 23.20
CA GLU A 204 4.63 -0.58 23.17
C GLU A 204 4.90 -1.95 22.54
N GLU A 205 5.66 -2.00 21.44
CA GLU A 205 6.06 -3.26 20.80
C GLU A 205 6.94 -4.08 21.74
N ILE A 206 7.87 -3.45 22.48
CA ILE A 206 8.71 -4.14 23.47
C ILE A 206 7.87 -4.69 24.62
N ALA A 207 6.98 -3.90 25.20
CA ALA A 207 6.10 -4.36 26.26
C ALA A 207 5.25 -5.57 25.82
N PHE A 208 4.77 -5.55 24.57
CA PHE A 208 4.09 -6.70 23.98
C PHE A 208 5.00 -7.93 23.87
N LEU A 209 6.23 -7.77 23.36
CA LEU A 209 7.18 -8.89 23.20
C LEU A 209 7.60 -9.47 24.55
N GLU A 210 7.82 -8.64 25.57
CA GLU A 210 8.11 -9.09 26.93
C GLU A 210 6.95 -9.89 27.53
N ALA A 211 5.71 -9.41 27.36
CA ALA A 211 4.52 -10.14 27.78
C ALA A 211 4.38 -11.48 27.06
N TYR A 212 4.66 -11.51 25.74
CA TYR A 212 4.68 -12.74 24.95
C TYR A 212 5.73 -13.74 25.45
N LEU A 213 6.97 -13.28 25.65
CA LEU A 213 8.07 -14.10 26.16
C LEU A 213 7.76 -14.67 27.55
N ALA A 214 7.18 -13.84 28.42
CA ALA A 214 6.77 -14.28 29.76
C ALA A 214 5.68 -15.38 29.68
N LEU A 215 4.68 -15.21 28.82
CA LEU A 215 3.63 -16.22 28.62
C LEU A 215 4.20 -17.53 28.05
N GLN A 216 5.12 -17.45 27.10
CA GLN A 216 5.80 -18.65 26.56
C GLN A 216 6.61 -19.36 27.63
N ARG A 217 7.32 -18.65 28.50
CA ARG A 217 8.08 -19.23 29.61
C ARG A 217 7.19 -19.99 30.61
N LEU A 218 6.00 -19.46 30.92
CA LEU A 218 5.04 -20.12 31.81
C LEU A 218 4.56 -21.50 31.28
N ARG A 219 4.61 -21.71 29.97
CA ARG A 219 4.23 -22.98 29.31
C ARG A 219 5.38 -24.01 29.31
N LEU A 220 6.62 -23.57 29.56
CA LEU A 220 7.77 -24.42 29.45
C LEU A 220 8.08 -25.06 30.84
N PRO A 221 8.29 -26.39 30.92
CA PRO A 221 8.74 -27.02 32.13
C PRO A 221 10.22 -26.69 32.39
N THR A 222 10.59 -26.61 33.64
CA THR A 222 12.00 -26.53 34.04
C THR A 222 12.67 -27.89 33.84
N ARG A 223 13.46 -28.02 32.77
CA ARG A 223 14.20 -29.25 32.45
C ARG A 223 15.66 -28.91 32.07
N PRO A 224 16.64 -29.74 32.47
CA PRO A 224 18.04 -29.50 32.13
C PRO A 224 18.35 -29.52 30.61
N GLN A 225 17.49 -30.16 29.83
CA GLN A 225 17.65 -30.32 28.40
C GLN A 225 17.05 -29.15 27.57
N LEU A 226 16.37 -28.22 28.24
CA LEU A 226 15.73 -27.07 27.62
C LEU A 226 16.41 -25.79 28.08
N GLU A 227 17.17 -25.17 27.20
CA GLU A 227 17.82 -23.90 27.46
C GLU A 227 17.10 -22.76 26.71
N VAL A 228 16.51 -21.82 27.46
CA VAL A 228 15.87 -20.63 26.88
C VAL A 228 16.49 -19.38 27.50
N ARG A 229 17.29 -18.68 26.71
CA ARG A 229 17.88 -17.39 27.07
C ARG A 229 17.22 -16.27 26.29
N THR A 230 16.70 -15.27 26.96
CA THR A 230 16.14 -14.09 26.31
C THR A 230 16.70 -12.84 26.96
N HIS A 231 17.19 -11.93 26.16
CA HIS A 231 17.67 -10.62 26.57
C HIS A 231 16.95 -9.56 25.76
N VAL A 232 16.34 -8.59 26.43
CA VAL A 232 15.69 -7.44 25.81
C VAL A 232 16.27 -6.18 26.44
N HIS A 233 16.82 -5.31 25.63
CA HIS A 233 17.36 -4.03 26.06
C HIS A 233 16.82 -2.90 25.18
N TYR A 234 16.35 -1.82 25.80
CA TYR A 234 15.87 -0.63 25.14
C TYR A 234 16.33 0.62 25.90
N ASP A 235 16.98 1.53 25.20
CA ASP A 235 17.54 2.77 25.77
C ASP A 235 16.49 3.83 26.14
N GLY A 236 15.20 3.61 25.83
CA GLY A 236 14.11 4.52 26.12
C GLY A 236 14.00 5.70 25.18
N GLN A 237 14.80 5.78 24.09
CA GLN A 237 14.69 6.89 23.14
C GLN A 237 13.43 6.75 22.28
N PRO A 238 12.65 7.83 22.09
CA PRO A 238 11.42 7.79 21.29
C PRO A 238 11.69 7.38 19.85
N ALA A 239 11.14 6.25 19.44
CA ALA A 239 11.21 5.72 18.09
C ALA A 239 9.91 5.00 17.75
N THR A 240 9.65 4.78 16.45
CA THR A 240 8.48 4.05 15.96
C THR A 240 8.88 2.81 15.17
N ILE A 241 8.01 1.79 15.24
CA ILE A 241 8.19 0.51 14.56
C ILE A 241 6.86 0.05 13.96
N GLY A 242 6.90 -0.75 12.90
CA GLY A 242 5.70 -1.44 12.42
C GLY A 242 5.18 -2.43 13.47
N PRO A 243 3.88 -2.42 13.84
CA PRO A 243 3.33 -3.28 14.87
C PRO A 243 3.49 -4.77 14.51
N LEU A 244 3.74 -5.60 15.51
CA LEU A 244 3.89 -7.07 15.37
C LEU A 244 4.97 -7.47 14.34
N LEU A 245 5.97 -6.61 14.12
CA LEU A 245 7.01 -6.86 13.12
C LEU A 245 7.99 -7.94 13.56
N LEU A 246 8.30 -7.98 14.87
CA LEU A 246 9.27 -8.90 15.43
C LEU A 246 8.66 -10.24 15.84
N LEU A 247 7.35 -10.26 16.11
CA LEU A 247 6.63 -11.44 16.60
C LEU A 247 6.84 -12.71 15.75
N PRO A 248 6.80 -12.68 14.39
CA PRO A 248 6.99 -13.89 13.59
C PRO A 248 8.34 -14.59 13.78
N PHE A 249 9.39 -13.85 14.14
CA PHE A 249 10.70 -14.45 14.45
C PHE A 249 10.67 -15.21 15.76
N LEU A 250 10.01 -14.64 16.78
CA LEU A 250 9.83 -15.27 18.08
C LEU A 250 8.92 -16.50 17.97
N GLU A 251 7.77 -16.36 17.29
CA GLU A 251 6.85 -17.48 17.04
C GLU A 251 7.55 -18.64 16.35
N ASN A 252 8.35 -18.34 15.32
CA ASN A 252 9.13 -19.33 14.61
C ASN A 252 10.10 -20.08 15.54
N ALA A 253 10.83 -19.34 16.35
CA ALA A 253 11.81 -19.91 17.28
C ALA A 253 11.15 -20.80 18.35
N PHE A 254 10.05 -20.37 18.96
CA PHE A 254 9.31 -21.18 19.94
C PHE A 254 8.61 -22.38 19.29
N THR A 255 8.06 -22.22 18.10
CA THR A 255 7.33 -23.28 17.41
C THR A 255 8.25 -24.39 16.93
N TYR A 256 9.41 -24.06 16.38
CA TYR A 256 10.29 -25.01 15.72
C TYR A 256 11.55 -25.33 16.53
N GLY A 257 11.96 -24.45 17.45
CA GLY A 257 13.18 -24.61 18.24
C GLY A 257 12.97 -25.30 19.60
N ILE A 258 11.75 -25.47 20.09
CA ILE A 258 11.46 -26.05 21.41
C ILE A 258 10.92 -27.46 21.29
N SER A 259 11.52 -28.38 22.06
CA SER A 259 11.06 -29.76 22.26
C SER A 259 11.06 -30.14 23.74
N LEU A 260 10.09 -30.96 24.12
CA LEU A 260 10.05 -31.56 25.46
C LEU A 260 10.77 -32.90 25.50
N ASP A 261 11.05 -33.50 24.33
CA ASP A 261 11.57 -34.87 24.23
C ASP A 261 13.05 -34.92 23.85
N GLN A 262 13.59 -33.82 23.33
CA GLN A 262 14.97 -33.73 22.86
C GLN A 262 15.66 -32.50 23.41
N PRO A 263 17.00 -32.54 23.64
CA PRO A 263 17.76 -31.36 23.99
C PRO A 263 17.56 -30.26 22.95
N CYS A 264 17.22 -29.07 23.43
CA CYS A 264 17.01 -27.92 22.55
C CYS A 264 17.42 -26.63 23.25
N PHE A 265 17.73 -25.62 22.46
CA PHE A 265 18.04 -24.27 22.93
C PHE A 265 17.32 -23.23 22.11
N LEU A 266 17.06 -22.11 22.76
CA LEU A 266 16.57 -20.88 22.13
C LEU A 266 17.28 -19.70 22.80
N HIS A 267 18.05 -18.96 21.99
CA HIS A 267 18.67 -17.71 22.39
C HIS A 267 18.05 -16.56 21.63
N LEU A 268 17.62 -15.54 22.33
CA LEU A 268 17.04 -14.33 21.77
C LEU A 268 17.69 -13.12 22.42
N ALA A 269 18.26 -12.25 21.61
CA ALA A 269 18.75 -10.94 22.03
C ALA A 269 18.09 -9.85 21.17
N LEU A 270 17.37 -8.94 21.82
CA LEU A 270 16.80 -7.74 21.21
C LEU A 270 17.44 -6.53 21.87
N THR A 271 18.11 -5.71 21.09
CA THR A 271 18.74 -4.49 21.56
C THR A 271 18.27 -3.32 20.70
N ILE A 272 17.87 -2.23 21.35
CA ILE A 272 17.48 -1.00 20.67
C ILE A 272 18.23 0.15 21.34
N GLU A 273 19.19 0.70 20.61
CA GLU A 273 20.06 1.77 21.06
C GLU A 273 20.27 2.80 19.95
N GLN A 274 20.19 4.06 20.28
CA GLN A 274 20.43 5.19 19.36
C GLN A 274 19.63 5.09 18.07
N GLY A 275 18.39 4.60 18.13
CA GLY A 275 17.52 4.41 16.99
C GLY A 275 17.88 3.20 16.10
N VAL A 276 18.77 2.33 16.54
CA VAL A 276 19.11 1.09 15.84
C VAL A 276 18.56 -0.11 16.62
N LEU A 277 17.70 -0.87 15.96
CA LEU A 277 17.19 -2.13 16.43
C LEU A 277 18.07 -3.27 15.90
N THR A 278 18.50 -4.15 16.78
CA THR A 278 19.17 -5.41 16.45
C THR A 278 18.45 -6.56 17.14
N LEU A 279 18.03 -7.54 16.36
CA LEU A 279 17.41 -8.78 16.84
C LEU A 279 18.23 -9.97 16.37
N ASP A 280 18.73 -10.73 17.33
CA ASP A 280 19.41 -12.01 17.14
C ASP A 280 18.55 -13.12 17.71
N VAL A 281 18.21 -14.10 16.92
CA VAL A 281 17.46 -15.28 17.35
C VAL A 281 18.17 -16.51 16.84
N GLU A 282 18.53 -17.40 17.77
CA GLU A 282 19.13 -18.68 17.46
C GLU A 282 18.35 -19.81 18.13
N ASN A 283 18.05 -20.85 17.40
CA ASN A 283 17.42 -22.05 17.96
C ASN A 283 17.89 -23.32 17.26
N ARG A 284 17.73 -24.43 17.95
CA ARG A 284 18.02 -25.75 17.39
C ARG A 284 17.00 -26.13 16.33
N ILE A 285 17.45 -26.71 15.20
CA ILE A 285 16.62 -27.36 14.19
C ILE A 285 16.27 -28.77 14.67
N LEU A 286 14.99 -29.02 14.92
CA LEU A 286 14.52 -30.31 15.41
C LEU A 286 14.13 -31.22 14.24
N PRO A 287 14.69 -32.46 14.13
CA PRO A 287 14.46 -33.36 13.00
C PRO A 287 13.00 -33.78 12.80
N SER A 288 12.25 -33.84 13.90
CA SER A 288 10.85 -34.29 13.89
C SER A 288 9.84 -33.26 13.40
N ARG A 289 10.24 -32.02 13.19
CA ARG A 289 9.34 -30.94 12.73
C ARG A 289 9.66 -30.54 11.29
N ASN A 290 8.73 -30.80 10.40
CA ASN A 290 8.79 -30.34 8.99
C ASN A 290 8.67 -28.82 8.90
N TRP A 291 9.71 -28.09 9.41
CA TRP A 291 9.75 -26.63 9.39
C TRP A 291 9.63 -26.07 7.94
N ARG A 292 10.10 -26.84 6.93
CA ARG A 292 9.99 -26.46 5.51
C ARG A 292 8.57 -26.32 5.00
N ALA A 293 7.60 -27.01 5.59
CA ALA A 293 6.21 -26.97 5.12
C ALA A 293 5.40 -25.77 5.64
N GLY A 294 5.78 -25.19 6.81
CA GLY A 294 5.01 -24.10 7.43
C GLY A 294 5.78 -22.79 7.64
N ALA A 295 7.09 -22.84 7.95
CA ALA A 295 7.90 -21.66 8.30
C ALA A 295 8.13 -20.68 7.13
N GLY A 296 7.99 -21.13 5.89
CA GLY A 296 8.30 -20.32 4.71
C GLY A 296 7.34 -19.15 4.45
N THR A 297 6.10 -19.21 4.93
CA THR A 297 5.11 -18.16 4.67
C THR A 297 5.23 -16.98 5.62
N GLY A 298 5.34 -17.21 6.92
CA GLY A 298 5.48 -16.15 7.94
C GLY A 298 6.75 -15.32 7.75
N LEU A 299 7.91 -15.98 7.65
CA LEU A 299 9.19 -15.32 7.44
C LEU A 299 9.28 -14.61 6.08
N ARG A 300 8.64 -15.12 5.05
CA ARG A 300 8.55 -14.45 3.75
C ARG A 300 7.72 -13.18 3.82
N HIS A 301 6.57 -13.21 4.48
CA HIS A 301 5.71 -12.03 4.66
C HIS A 301 6.42 -10.95 5.48
N VAL A 302 7.08 -11.34 6.59
CA VAL A 302 7.79 -10.35 7.40
C VAL A 302 8.98 -9.74 6.65
N ARG A 303 9.71 -10.53 5.84
CA ARG A 303 10.78 -10.02 4.98
C ARG A 303 10.26 -8.96 4.00
N GLN A 304 9.12 -9.23 3.34
CA GLN A 304 8.48 -8.27 2.44
C GLN A 304 8.03 -7.01 3.19
N ARG A 305 7.44 -7.17 4.37
CA ARG A 305 6.98 -6.05 5.19
C ARG A 305 8.13 -5.17 5.67
N ILE A 306 9.25 -5.76 6.10
CA ILE A 306 10.46 -5.03 6.47
C ILE A 306 11.02 -4.25 5.28
N ALA A 307 11.09 -4.86 4.10
CA ALA A 307 11.58 -4.20 2.89
C ALA A 307 10.70 -3.01 2.46
N LEU A 308 9.39 -3.08 2.69
CA LEU A 308 8.44 -2.00 2.39
C LEU A 308 8.51 -0.86 3.42
N LEU A 309 8.60 -1.19 4.72
CA LEU A 309 8.61 -0.19 5.79
C LEU A 309 9.97 0.49 5.97
N TYR A 310 11.07 -0.23 5.71
CA TYR A 310 12.44 0.23 5.95
C TYR A 310 13.33 0.08 4.69
N PRO A 311 12.98 0.71 3.55
CA PRO A 311 13.78 0.62 2.33
C PRO A 311 15.18 1.19 2.57
N HIS A 312 16.21 0.39 2.27
CA HIS A 312 17.63 0.73 2.46
C HIS A 312 18.09 0.98 3.92
N ARG A 313 17.22 0.71 4.92
CA ARG A 313 17.49 0.92 6.34
C ARG A 313 17.45 -0.38 7.14
N HIS A 314 17.49 -1.53 6.48
CA HIS A 314 17.47 -2.81 7.16
C HIS A 314 18.47 -3.80 6.58
N THR A 315 18.89 -4.73 7.40
CA THR A 315 19.61 -5.94 7.01
C THR A 315 18.95 -7.12 7.68
N LEU A 316 18.55 -8.13 6.92
CA LEU A 316 17.98 -9.38 7.42
C LEU A 316 18.77 -10.55 6.86
N ARG A 317 19.41 -11.30 7.74
CA ARG A 317 20.12 -12.53 7.42
C ARG A 317 19.45 -13.70 8.12
N ILE A 318 19.15 -14.76 7.39
CA ILE A 318 18.60 -16.00 7.91
C ILE A 318 19.53 -17.10 7.44
N GLN A 319 20.05 -17.87 8.37
CA GLN A 319 21.08 -18.89 8.12
C GLN A 319 20.70 -20.20 8.80
N GLU A 320 21.06 -21.30 8.15
CA GLU A 320 20.96 -22.65 8.69
C GLU A 320 22.37 -23.24 8.64
N THR A 321 22.91 -23.53 9.80
CA THR A 321 24.26 -24.07 9.92
C THR A 321 24.22 -25.29 10.85
N GLY A 322 24.40 -26.48 10.26
CA GLY A 322 24.28 -27.74 10.98
C GLY A 322 22.88 -27.97 11.54
N ASP A 323 22.75 -27.99 12.85
CA ASP A 323 21.48 -28.14 13.57
C ASP A 323 20.94 -26.81 14.16
N THR A 324 21.50 -25.68 13.74
CA THR A 324 21.16 -24.35 14.24
C THR A 324 20.49 -23.51 13.17
N PHE A 325 19.35 -22.91 13.51
CA PHE A 325 18.68 -21.87 12.74
C PHE A 325 18.96 -20.52 13.39
N ALA A 326 19.48 -19.58 12.62
CA ALA A 326 19.85 -18.25 13.09
C ALA A 326 19.21 -17.16 12.25
N VAL A 327 18.68 -16.14 12.91
CA VAL A 327 18.16 -14.91 12.32
C VAL A 327 18.93 -13.73 12.92
N HIS A 328 19.46 -12.89 12.05
CA HIS A 328 20.02 -11.59 12.41
C HIS A 328 19.27 -10.50 11.67
N LEU A 329 18.60 -9.60 12.38
CA LEU A 329 17.87 -8.46 11.85
C LEU A 329 18.44 -7.17 12.45
N ARG A 330 18.80 -6.23 11.58
CA ARG A 330 19.17 -4.87 11.97
C ARG A 330 18.26 -3.89 11.23
N ILE A 331 17.67 -2.93 11.95
CA ILE A 331 16.81 -1.88 11.39
C ILE A 331 17.24 -0.52 11.95
N GLU A 332 17.34 0.47 11.08
CA GLU A 332 17.47 1.87 11.48
C GLU A 332 16.06 2.45 11.60
N LEU A 333 15.63 2.67 12.85
CA LEU A 333 14.29 3.13 13.16
C LEU A 333 14.15 4.64 12.90
N PRO A 334 12.98 5.10 12.45
CA PRO A 334 12.70 6.52 12.37
C PRO A 334 12.59 7.10 13.79
N THR A 335 13.44 8.06 14.09
CA THR A 335 13.36 8.83 15.33
C THR A 335 12.17 9.78 15.23
N VAL A 336 11.28 9.76 16.21
CA VAL A 336 10.23 10.77 16.33
C VAL A 336 10.89 12.05 16.82
N ALA A 337 11.19 12.98 15.91
CA ALA A 337 11.40 14.36 16.34
C ALA A 337 10.12 14.77 17.07
N LEU A 338 10.23 15.16 18.31
CA LEU A 338 9.14 15.71 19.13
C LEU A 338 8.59 16.97 18.43
N SER A 339 7.77 16.81 17.40
CA SER A 339 6.91 17.88 16.93
C SER A 339 5.78 17.96 17.96
N ARG A 340 5.91 18.95 18.85
CA ARG A 340 4.83 19.42 19.71
C ARG A 340 3.59 19.65 18.85
N SER A 341 2.60 18.82 19.02
CA SER A 341 1.20 19.16 18.93
C SER A 341 0.42 18.12 19.76
N LEU A 342 0.60 18.20 21.06
CA LEU A 342 -0.46 17.86 21.97
C LEU A 342 -1.48 19.00 21.81
N ASP A 343 -2.46 18.82 20.96
CA ASP A 343 -3.73 19.50 21.11
C ASP A 343 -4.31 18.97 22.43
N GLU A 344 -4.02 19.69 23.50
CA GLU A 344 -4.81 19.61 24.71
C GLU A 344 -6.25 20.01 24.31
N PRO A 345 -7.26 19.22 24.61
CA PRO A 345 -8.63 19.70 24.54
C PRO A 345 -8.79 20.75 25.66
N GLU A 346 -8.74 22.03 25.29
CA GLU A 346 -9.27 23.09 26.12
C GLU A 346 -10.73 22.80 26.42
N GLY A 347 -11.09 22.82 27.68
CA GLY A 347 -12.49 22.97 28.13
C GLY A 347 -13.08 21.81 28.89
N SER A 348 -12.55 21.49 30.08
CA SER A 348 -13.40 20.98 31.13
C SER A 348 -13.94 22.15 31.97
N GLU A 349 -15.04 22.73 31.51
CA GLU A 349 -15.88 23.58 32.38
C GLU A 349 -16.37 22.74 33.57
N HIS A 350 -15.89 23.12 34.73
CA HIS A 350 -16.44 22.71 36.01
C HIS A 350 -17.91 23.20 36.12
N LEU A 351 -18.86 22.29 36.03
CA LEU A 351 -20.20 22.52 36.53
C LEU A 351 -20.20 22.24 38.03
N PRO A 352 -20.60 23.19 38.86
CA PRO A 352 -20.74 22.97 40.29
C PRO A 352 -21.99 22.14 40.60
N TYR A 353 -21.79 21.04 41.30
CA TYR A 353 -22.87 20.32 41.96
C TYR A 353 -23.49 21.24 43.03
N GLN A 354 -24.77 21.60 42.87
CA GLN A 354 -25.60 22.13 43.94
C GLN A 354 -26.59 21.08 44.39
N ALA A 355 -26.53 20.79 45.66
CA ALA A 355 -27.43 20.18 46.62
C ALA A 355 -28.65 19.37 46.13
#